data_f77bc53dc172c05326b871013ee583d9
#
_entry.id   f77bc53dc172c05326b871013ee583d9
#
_cell.length_a   1.000
_cell.length_b   1.000
_cell.length_c   1.000
_cell.angle_alpha   90.00
_cell.angle_beta   90.00
_cell.angle_gamma   90.00
#
_symmetry.space_group_name_H-M   'P 1'
#
loop_
_entity.id
_entity.type
_entity.pdbx_description
1 polymer ?
#
loop_
_entity_poly.entity_id
_entity_poly.type
_entity_poly.pdbx_seq_one_letter_code
_entity_poly.pdbx_strand_id
1 'polypeptide(L)'
;YNSDQIVLSRVRKLAKKYGIVIPIPKKTRTTYVLSTSRLYSIFSNLGYLWGKKSMDKVIPKCILESPLETQKTFVQTIFDAEGYVGKTHCEFATASKSIAYGMRDMLRHFGIWLRINVSMKSATNGTKIKRPYFICTFGGNSIDRFAAQFKLQTQRKQKALELLAKK
;
A
#
# COMPACT_ATOMS: atom_id res chain seq x y z
N TYR A 1 -2.66 3.76 11.02
CA TYR A 1 -1.56 4.69 11.41
C TYR A 1 -0.87 5.19 10.16
N ASN A 2 -0.71 6.50 10.00
CA ASN A 2 0.05 7.10 8.90
C ASN A 2 0.63 8.45 9.35
N SER A 3 1.76 8.85 8.81
CA SER A 3 2.38 10.17 9.05
C SER A 3 2.05 11.19 7.95
N ASP A 4 1.57 10.73 6.79
CA ASP A 4 1.28 11.58 5.64
C ASP A 4 -0.13 12.21 5.76
N GLN A 5 -0.16 13.54 5.90
CA GLN A 5 -1.39 14.31 6.04
C GLN A 5 -2.29 14.24 4.79
N ILE A 6 -1.72 14.07 3.60
CA ILE A 6 -2.46 13.95 2.35
C ILE A 6 -3.27 12.64 2.38
N VAL A 7 -2.64 11.54 2.76
CA VAL A 7 -3.31 10.23 2.89
C VAL A 7 -4.44 10.31 3.93
N LEU A 8 -4.15 10.91 5.10
CA LEU A 8 -5.14 11.03 6.18
C LEU A 8 -6.34 11.88 5.77
N SER A 9 -6.12 13.01 5.12
CA SER A 9 -7.20 13.90 4.66
C SER A 9 -8.08 13.20 3.61
N ARG A 10 -7.48 12.42 2.70
CA ARG A 10 -8.22 11.64 1.69
C ARG A 10 -9.08 10.56 2.30
N VAL A 11 -8.55 9.81 3.28
CA VAL A 11 -9.33 8.79 4.00
C VAL A 11 -10.53 9.44 4.68
N ARG A 12 -10.35 10.59 5.34
CA ARG A 12 -11.45 11.34 5.96
C ARG A 12 -12.48 11.83 4.93
N LYS A 13 -12.02 12.40 3.81
CA LYS A 13 -12.90 12.87 2.72
C LYS A 13 -13.70 11.72 2.11
N LEU A 14 -13.05 10.58 1.90
CA LEU A 14 -13.72 9.37 1.40
C LEU A 14 -14.76 8.86 2.39
N ALA A 15 -14.40 8.72 3.67
CA ALA A 15 -15.32 8.27 4.71
C ALA A 15 -16.56 9.17 4.81
N LYS A 16 -16.38 10.50 4.70
CA LYS A 16 -17.50 11.46 4.70
C LYS A 16 -18.50 11.23 3.56
N LYS A 17 -18.05 10.76 2.37
CA LYS A 17 -18.95 10.41 1.27
C LYS A 17 -19.91 9.27 1.62
N TYR A 18 -19.51 8.42 2.55
CA TYR A 18 -20.33 7.29 3.06
C TYR A 18 -21.00 7.61 4.42
N GLY A 19 -21.14 8.91 4.74
CA GLY A 19 -21.76 9.33 5.99
C GLY A 19 -20.96 9.02 7.26
N ILE A 20 -19.64 8.70 7.11
CA ILE A 20 -18.77 8.36 8.23
C ILE A 20 -17.94 9.58 8.60
N VAL A 21 -18.15 10.10 9.79
CA VAL A 21 -17.33 11.16 10.35
C VAL A 21 -16.15 10.54 11.10
N ILE A 22 -14.93 10.76 10.60
CA ILE A 22 -13.71 10.38 11.29
C ILE A 22 -13.20 11.61 12.04
N PRO A 23 -12.99 11.54 13.35
CA PRO A 23 -12.45 12.66 14.13
C PRO A 23 -11.08 13.10 13.63
N ILE A 24 -10.66 14.28 14.04
CA ILE A 24 -9.30 14.77 13.75
C ILE A 24 -8.30 13.76 14.32
N PRO A 25 -7.32 13.32 13.52
CA PRO A 25 -6.40 12.28 13.97
C PRO A 25 -5.58 12.76 15.17
N LYS A 26 -5.53 11.95 16.20
CA LYS A 26 -4.63 12.19 17.32
C LYS A 26 -3.20 11.87 16.89
N LYS A 27 -2.29 12.80 17.11
CA LYS A 27 -0.85 12.59 16.85
C LYS A 27 -0.29 11.69 17.94
N THR A 28 0.32 10.58 17.55
CA THR A 28 1.27 9.84 18.39
C THR A 28 2.68 10.38 18.14
N ARG A 29 3.73 9.77 18.69
CA ARG A 29 5.12 10.27 18.52
C ARG A 29 5.50 10.52 17.06
N THR A 30 5.12 9.63 16.14
CA THR A 30 5.55 9.65 14.73
C THR A 30 4.41 9.53 13.73
N THR A 31 3.21 9.16 14.18
CA THR A 31 2.09 8.84 13.28
C THR A 31 0.77 9.39 13.80
N TYR A 32 -0.22 9.42 12.93
CA TYR A 32 -1.60 9.75 13.29
C TYR A 32 -2.46 8.49 13.27
N VAL A 33 -3.43 8.44 14.17
CA VAL A 33 -4.40 7.35 14.28
C VAL A 33 -5.76 7.83 13.81
N LEU A 34 -6.32 7.12 12.82
CA LEU A 34 -7.72 7.23 12.43
C LEU A 34 -8.46 5.99 12.94
N SER A 35 -9.50 6.16 13.71
CA SER A 35 -10.31 5.05 14.21
C SER A 35 -11.79 5.42 14.32
N THR A 36 -12.62 4.48 13.92
CA THR A 36 -14.08 4.56 14.11
C THR A 36 -14.67 3.15 14.00
N SER A 37 -15.65 2.84 14.85
CA SER A 37 -16.36 1.55 14.85
C SER A 37 -17.10 1.28 13.54
N ARG A 38 -17.62 2.32 12.88
CA ARG A 38 -18.32 2.19 11.58
C ARG A 38 -17.39 1.65 10.48
N LEU A 39 -16.12 2.07 10.44
CA LEU A 39 -15.14 1.51 9.49
C LEU A 39 -14.86 0.03 9.79
N TYR A 40 -14.88 -0.35 11.06
CA TYR A 40 -14.69 -1.74 11.45
C TYR A 40 -15.73 -2.65 10.78
N SER A 41 -17.01 -2.34 10.89
CA SER A 41 -18.09 -3.14 10.27
C SER A 41 -17.96 -3.22 8.75
N ILE A 42 -17.70 -2.08 8.09
CA ILE A 42 -17.54 -2.03 6.61
C ILE A 42 -16.39 -2.92 6.17
N PHE A 43 -15.21 -2.79 6.77
CA PHE A 43 -14.05 -3.59 6.37
C PHE A 43 -14.20 -5.06 6.73
N SER A 44 -14.89 -5.40 7.83
CA SER A 44 -15.21 -6.78 8.17
C SER A 44 -16.11 -7.42 7.11
N ASN A 45 -17.14 -6.71 6.66
CA ASN A 45 -18.04 -7.18 5.60
C ASN A 45 -17.32 -7.35 4.24
N LEU A 46 -16.26 -6.56 4.00
CA LEU A 46 -15.39 -6.71 2.84
C LEU A 46 -14.32 -7.82 3.00
N GLY A 47 -14.37 -8.57 4.11
CA GLY A 47 -13.45 -9.68 4.37
C GLY A 47 -12.10 -9.26 4.97
N TYR A 48 -11.98 -8.03 5.49
CA TYR A 48 -10.76 -7.62 6.18
C TYR A 48 -10.67 -8.29 7.56
N LEU A 49 -9.56 -8.97 7.81
CA LEU A 49 -9.32 -9.70 9.05
C LEU A 49 -8.65 -8.80 10.09
N TRP A 50 -9.41 -8.37 11.07
CA TRP A 50 -8.92 -7.56 12.18
C TRP A 50 -8.07 -8.35 13.17
N GLY A 51 -7.20 -7.65 13.92
CA GLY A 51 -6.34 -8.26 14.95
C GLY A 51 -5.20 -9.13 14.41
N LYS A 52 -5.11 -9.32 13.09
CA LYS A 52 -4.02 -10.09 12.48
C LYS A 52 -2.69 -9.35 12.58
N LYS A 53 -1.62 -10.11 12.86
CA LYS A 53 -0.24 -9.59 12.80
C LYS A 53 0.12 -9.24 11.36
N SER A 54 1.15 -8.44 11.18
CA SER A 54 1.57 -7.97 9.85
C SER A 54 1.82 -9.11 8.86
N MET A 55 2.32 -10.26 9.33
CA MET A 55 2.60 -11.44 8.49
C MET A 55 1.34 -12.18 8.05
N ASP A 56 0.25 -12.07 8.81
CA ASP A 56 -1.00 -12.81 8.59
C ASP A 56 -2.04 -11.98 7.82
N LYS A 57 -1.69 -10.75 7.43
CA LYS A 57 -2.57 -9.89 6.63
C LYS A 57 -2.73 -10.47 5.23
N VAL A 58 -3.94 -10.34 4.69
CA VAL A 58 -4.27 -10.78 3.33
C VAL A 58 -4.91 -9.62 2.55
N ILE A 59 -4.83 -9.67 1.24
CA ILE A 59 -5.67 -8.83 0.39
C ILE A 59 -7.07 -9.45 0.40
N PRO A 60 -8.13 -8.70 0.74
CA PRO A 60 -9.49 -9.23 0.71
C PRO A 60 -9.84 -9.82 -0.67
N LYS A 61 -10.54 -10.94 -0.68
CA LYS A 61 -10.93 -11.65 -1.91
C LYS A 61 -11.72 -10.73 -2.86
N CYS A 62 -12.61 -9.89 -2.31
CA CYS A 62 -13.38 -8.91 -3.09
C CYS A 62 -12.49 -7.90 -3.85
N ILE A 63 -11.24 -7.69 -3.44
CA ILE A 63 -10.28 -6.87 -4.19
C ILE A 63 -9.59 -7.70 -5.27
N LEU A 64 -9.16 -8.92 -4.94
CA LEU A 64 -8.48 -9.81 -5.91
C LEU A 64 -9.39 -10.16 -7.10
N GLU A 65 -10.69 -10.32 -6.86
CA GLU A 65 -11.71 -10.66 -7.88
C GLU A 65 -12.43 -9.44 -8.47
N SER A 66 -12.01 -8.22 -8.08
CA SER A 66 -12.63 -7.00 -8.58
C SER A 66 -12.17 -6.64 -10.00
N PRO A 67 -12.93 -5.77 -10.71
CA PRO A 67 -12.49 -5.22 -11.99
C PRO A 67 -11.10 -4.57 -11.90
N LEU A 68 -10.37 -4.55 -13.02
CA LEU A 68 -8.99 -4.04 -13.09
C LEU A 68 -8.84 -2.62 -12.55
N GLU A 69 -9.81 -1.73 -12.75
CA GLU A 69 -9.78 -0.37 -12.22
C GLU A 69 -9.79 -0.32 -10.68
N THR A 70 -10.49 -1.25 -10.03
CA THR A 70 -10.48 -1.38 -8.57
C THR A 70 -9.13 -1.93 -8.10
N GLN A 71 -8.60 -2.96 -8.76
CA GLN A 71 -7.27 -3.50 -8.47
C GLN A 71 -6.18 -2.43 -8.66
N LYS A 72 -6.27 -1.64 -9.74
CA LYS A 72 -5.38 -0.50 -10.00
C LYS A 72 -5.41 0.52 -8.87
N THR A 73 -6.60 0.91 -8.43
CA THR A 73 -6.78 1.83 -7.29
C THR A 73 -6.17 1.26 -6.01
N PHE A 74 -6.35 -0.02 -5.76
CA PHE A 74 -5.76 -0.70 -4.60
C PHE A 74 -4.23 -0.69 -4.66
N VAL A 75 -3.63 -1.11 -5.78
CA VAL A 75 -2.18 -1.08 -6.03
C VAL A 75 -1.62 0.33 -5.82
N GLN A 76 -2.26 1.33 -6.44
CA GLN A 76 -1.87 2.73 -6.31
C GLN A 76 -1.87 3.19 -4.85
N THR A 77 -2.91 2.82 -4.08
CA THR A 77 -3.04 3.17 -2.67
C THR A 77 -1.93 2.53 -1.82
N ILE A 78 -1.59 1.26 -2.08
CA ILE A 78 -0.47 0.59 -1.40
C ILE A 78 0.86 1.31 -1.72
N PHE A 79 1.11 1.68 -2.98
CA PHE A 79 2.33 2.42 -3.34
C PHE A 79 2.35 3.83 -2.75
N ASP A 80 1.22 4.52 -2.68
CA ASP A 80 1.13 5.82 -1.99
C ASP A 80 1.45 5.69 -0.50
N ALA A 81 0.97 4.65 0.17
CA ALA A 81 1.19 4.45 1.61
C ALA A 81 2.60 3.91 1.93
N GLU A 82 2.98 2.78 1.33
CA GLU A 82 4.14 1.97 1.71
C GLU A 82 5.23 1.90 0.64
N GLY A 83 4.93 2.35 -0.60
CA GLY A 83 5.87 2.27 -1.72
C GLY A 83 7.02 3.27 -1.59
N TYR A 84 8.13 2.90 -2.18
CA TYR A 84 9.33 3.72 -2.38
C TYR A 84 9.64 3.81 -3.87
N VAL A 85 9.94 5.01 -4.34
CA VAL A 85 10.43 5.28 -5.70
C VAL A 85 11.88 5.72 -5.57
N GLY A 86 12.78 4.87 -5.99
CA GLY A 86 14.23 5.09 -5.95
C GLY A 86 14.76 5.69 -7.24
N LYS A 87 16.09 5.64 -7.41
CA LYS A 87 16.77 6.16 -8.61
C LYS A 87 16.76 5.18 -9.80
N THR A 88 16.51 3.89 -9.55
CA THR A 88 16.61 2.80 -10.56
C THR A 88 15.46 1.81 -10.48
N HIS A 89 14.64 1.84 -9.43
CA HIS A 89 13.56 0.88 -9.22
C HIS A 89 12.48 1.46 -8.30
N CYS A 90 11.31 0.85 -8.36
CA CYS A 90 10.24 1.01 -7.37
C CYS A 90 10.25 -0.20 -6.43
N GLU A 91 9.93 0.03 -5.16
CA GLU A 91 9.95 -1.00 -4.13
C GLU A 91 8.78 -0.83 -3.16
N PHE A 92 8.30 -1.92 -2.60
CA PHE A 92 7.59 -1.94 -1.32
C PHE A 92 8.01 -3.17 -0.53
N ALA A 93 7.88 -3.11 0.81
CA ALA A 93 8.23 -4.21 1.69
C ALA A 93 7.02 -4.61 2.54
N THR A 94 6.82 -5.92 2.70
CA THR A 94 5.75 -6.44 3.55
C THR A 94 6.20 -7.71 4.29
N ALA A 95 5.70 -7.91 5.51
CA ALA A 95 5.89 -9.16 6.23
C ALA A 95 4.90 -10.25 5.75
N SER A 96 3.86 -9.89 5.02
CA SER A 96 2.84 -10.83 4.53
C SER A 96 3.23 -11.41 3.18
N LYS A 97 3.36 -12.74 3.13
CA LYS A 97 3.51 -13.48 1.88
C LYS A 97 2.30 -13.27 0.96
N SER A 98 1.09 -13.33 1.51
CA SER A 98 -0.15 -13.16 0.75
C SER A 98 -0.22 -11.78 0.06
N ILE A 99 0.14 -10.70 0.77
CA ILE A 99 0.18 -9.35 0.18
C ILE A 99 1.25 -9.29 -0.92
N ALA A 100 2.46 -9.81 -0.69
CA ALA A 100 3.53 -9.78 -1.68
C ALA A 100 3.13 -10.46 -2.99
N TYR A 101 2.58 -11.67 -2.90
CA TYR A 101 2.19 -12.44 -4.09
C TYR A 101 0.91 -11.91 -4.73
N GLY A 102 -0.09 -11.48 -3.95
CA GLY A 102 -1.30 -10.86 -4.49
C GLY A 102 -1.01 -9.56 -5.23
N MET A 103 -0.11 -8.72 -4.71
CA MET A 103 0.36 -7.52 -5.41
C MET A 103 1.09 -7.86 -6.71
N ARG A 104 1.92 -8.93 -6.72
CA ARG A 104 2.58 -9.39 -7.94
C ARG A 104 1.56 -9.80 -9.00
N ASP A 105 0.54 -10.55 -8.60
CA ASP A 105 -0.46 -11.06 -9.54
C ASP A 105 -1.33 -9.92 -10.09
N MET A 106 -1.74 -8.96 -9.26
CA MET A 106 -2.42 -7.75 -9.75
C MET A 106 -1.55 -6.91 -10.69
N LEU A 107 -0.27 -6.70 -10.37
CA LEU A 107 0.64 -5.91 -11.21
C LEU A 107 0.89 -6.56 -12.59
N ARG A 108 0.85 -7.90 -12.67
CA ARG A 108 0.95 -8.63 -13.94
C ARG A 108 -0.17 -8.28 -14.92
N HIS A 109 -1.38 -8.01 -14.44
CA HIS A 109 -2.49 -7.57 -15.29
C HIS A 109 -2.19 -6.26 -16.02
N PHE A 110 -1.26 -5.46 -15.50
CA PHE A 110 -0.80 -4.20 -16.09
C PHE A 110 0.55 -4.35 -16.81
N GLY A 111 1.03 -5.58 -17.00
CA GLY A 111 2.31 -5.88 -17.65
C GLY A 111 3.53 -5.49 -16.82
N ILE A 112 3.40 -5.37 -15.50
CA ILE A 112 4.47 -4.99 -14.58
C ILE A 112 5.00 -6.23 -13.87
N TRP A 113 6.30 -6.50 -14.02
CA TRP A 113 6.93 -7.67 -13.47
C TRP A 113 7.57 -7.37 -12.12
N LEU A 114 6.94 -7.87 -11.05
CA LEU A 114 7.42 -7.72 -9.68
C LEU A 114 8.35 -8.86 -9.29
N ARG A 115 9.59 -8.52 -8.93
CA ARG A 115 10.54 -9.45 -8.29
C ARG A 115 10.29 -9.45 -6.78
N ILE A 116 10.27 -10.62 -6.17
CA ILE A 116 10.09 -10.81 -4.73
C ILE A 116 11.34 -11.46 -4.18
N ASN A 117 12.03 -10.78 -3.27
CA ASN A 117 13.15 -11.30 -2.50
C ASN A 117 12.76 -11.40 -1.03
N VAL A 118 13.27 -12.39 -0.31
CA VAL A 118 13.04 -12.54 1.14
C VAL A 118 14.29 -12.05 1.88
N SER A 119 14.09 -11.17 2.84
CA SER A 119 15.16 -10.64 3.70
C SER A 119 14.75 -10.71 5.17
N MET A 120 15.66 -11.13 6.03
CA MET A 120 15.44 -11.14 7.47
C MET A 120 15.64 -9.73 8.03
N LYS A 121 14.55 -9.09 8.43
CA LYS A 121 14.56 -7.73 8.99
C LYS A 121 13.90 -7.69 10.36
N SER A 122 14.33 -6.78 11.22
CA SER A 122 13.64 -6.42 12.47
C SER A 122 12.80 -5.17 12.25
N ALA A 123 11.62 -5.10 12.86
CA ALA A 123 10.81 -3.89 12.84
C ALA A 123 11.52 -2.77 13.64
N THR A 124 11.59 -1.57 13.09
CA THR A 124 12.25 -0.42 13.72
C THR A 124 11.59 -0.01 15.03
N ASN A 125 10.28 -0.23 15.15
CA ASN A 125 9.44 0.17 16.29
C ASN A 125 8.93 -1.02 17.12
N GLY A 126 9.59 -2.18 17.05
CA GLY A 126 9.13 -3.40 17.72
C GLY A 126 10.24 -4.15 18.44
N THR A 127 9.94 -5.39 18.80
CA THR A 127 10.93 -6.34 19.30
C THR A 127 12.03 -6.51 18.24
N LYS A 128 13.30 -6.48 18.63
CA LYS A 128 14.47 -6.67 17.74
C LYS A 128 14.54 -8.06 17.09
N ILE A 129 13.47 -8.83 17.14
CA ILE A 129 13.38 -10.17 16.55
C ILE A 129 13.35 -10.04 15.03
N LYS A 130 14.34 -10.65 14.38
CA LYS A 130 14.40 -10.75 12.91
C LYS A 130 13.27 -11.64 12.40
N ARG A 131 12.57 -11.19 11.39
CA ARG A 131 11.48 -11.90 10.71
C ARG A 131 11.65 -11.82 9.20
N PRO A 132 11.14 -12.76 8.41
CA PRO A 132 11.16 -12.66 6.97
C PRO A 132 10.28 -11.49 6.51
N TYR A 133 10.85 -10.65 5.64
CA TYR A 133 10.15 -9.59 4.91
C TYR A 133 10.30 -9.87 3.41
N PHE A 134 9.22 -9.71 2.69
CA PHE A 134 9.15 -9.79 1.25
C PHE A 134 9.45 -8.42 0.69
N ILE A 135 10.61 -8.28 0.06
CA ILE A 135 11.05 -7.06 -0.63
C ILE A 135 10.62 -7.19 -2.08
N CYS A 136 9.66 -6.39 -2.48
CA CYS A 136 8.98 -6.44 -3.76
C CYS A 136 9.48 -5.29 -4.62
N THR A 137 10.21 -5.58 -5.70
CA THR A 137 10.84 -4.57 -6.55
C THR A 137 10.49 -4.75 -8.01
N PHE A 138 10.42 -3.65 -8.77
CA PHE A 138 10.38 -3.67 -10.23
C PHE A 138 11.20 -2.51 -10.80
N GLY A 139 11.76 -2.73 -12.00
CA GLY A 139 12.65 -1.80 -12.71
C GLY A 139 12.51 -1.93 -14.22
N GLY A 140 13.36 -1.23 -14.98
CA GLY A 140 13.36 -1.26 -16.44
C GLY A 140 11.99 -0.92 -17.03
N ASN A 141 11.56 -1.59 -18.09
CA ASN A 141 10.29 -1.35 -18.80
C ASN A 141 9.05 -1.42 -17.90
N SER A 142 9.14 -2.06 -16.72
CA SER A 142 8.04 -2.09 -15.75
C SER A 142 7.80 -0.72 -15.11
N ILE A 143 8.83 0.13 -15.04
CA ILE A 143 8.69 1.51 -14.53
C ILE A 143 7.86 2.34 -15.49
N ASP A 144 8.16 2.26 -16.79
CA ASP A 144 7.45 3.02 -17.82
C ASP A 144 5.96 2.64 -17.85
N ARG A 145 5.69 1.33 -17.79
CA ARG A 145 4.31 0.81 -17.70
C ARG A 145 3.60 1.25 -16.44
N PHE A 146 4.30 1.28 -15.32
CA PHE A 146 3.73 1.77 -14.06
C PHE A 146 3.46 3.26 -14.13
N ALA A 147 4.39 4.08 -14.61
CA ALA A 147 4.23 5.52 -14.75
C ALA A 147 3.12 5.91 -15.73
N ALA A 148 2.93 5.14 -16.81
CA ALA A 148 1.89 5.38 -17.79
C ALA A 148 0.47 5.06 -17.27
N GLN A 149 0.34 4.08 -16.38
CA GLN A 149 -0.96 3.57 -15.92
C GLN A 149 -1.35 4.02 -14.51
N PHE A 150 -0.38 4.34 -13.65
CA PHE A 150 -0.59 4.66 -12.24
C PHE A 150 -0.21 6.11 -11.95
N LYS A 151 -1.08 6.83 -11.26
CA LYS A 151 -0.83 8.20 -10.83
C LYS A 151 -0.78 8.27 -9.31
N LEU A 152 0.43 8.37 -8.76
CA LEU A 152 0.62 8.45 -7.32
C LEU A 152 0.12 9.81 -6.80
N GLN A 153 -0.55 9.78 -5.66
CA GLN A 153 -1.14 10.98 -5.07
C GLN A 153 -0.16 11.74 -4.18
N THR A 154 0.83 11.02 -3.64
CA THR A 154 1.93 11.62 -2.91
C THR A 154 2.85 12.34 -3.89
N GLN A 155 2.79 13.67 -3.95
CA GLN A 155 3.52 14.49 -4.93
C GLN A 155 5.01 14.16 -5.04
N ARG A 156 5.67 13.94 -3.89
CA ARG A 156 7.08 13.55 -3.86
C ARG A 156 7.34 12.25 -4.60
N LYS A 157 6.49 11.24 -4.42
CA LYS A 157 6.63 9.94 -5.08
C LYS A 157 6.27 10.04 -6.57
N GLN A 158 5.25 10.82 -6.92
CA GLN A 158 4.86 11.07 -8.32
C GLN A 158 6.00 11.74 -9.11
N LYS A 159 6.57 12.81 -8.58
CA LYS A 159 7.73 13.48 -9.21
C LYS A 159 8.93 12.55 -9.37
N ALA A 160 9.22 11.73 -8.34
CA ALA A 160 10.30 10.75 -8.42
C ALA A 160 10.04 9.69 -9.50
N LEU A 161 8.78 9.24 -9.65
CA LEU A 161 8.37 8.28 -10.68
C LEU A 161 8.52 8.87 -12.09
N GLU A 162 8.09 10.10 -12.29
CA GLU A 162 8.21 10.81 -13.57
C GLU A 162 9.69 11.01 -13.99
N LEU A 163 10.56 11.29 -13.02
CA LEU A 163 12.01 11.41 -13.28
C LEU A 163 12.66 10.05 -13.56
N LEU A 164 12.14 8.97 -12.95
CA LEU A 164 12.65 7.63 -13.14
C LEU A 164 12.25 7.06 -14.51
N ALA A 165 11.03 7.31 -14.97
CA ALA A 165 10.51 6.86 -16.27
C ALA A 165 11.07 7.62 -17.48
N LYS A 166 11.79 8.73 -17.27
CA LYS A 166 12.46 9.50 -18.37
C LYS A 166 13.88 9.04 -18.65
N LYS A 167 14.40 8.06 -17.93
CA LYS A 167 15.76 7.52 -18.08
C LYS A 167 15.81 6.31 -18.96
#